data_22b413d8cae4f453b9fdb05ee0410982
#
_entry.id   22b413d8cae4f453b9fdb05ee0410982
#
_cell.length_a   1.000
_cell.length_b   1.000
_cell.length_c   1.000
_cell.angle_alpha   90.00
_cell.angle_beta   90.00
_cell.angle_gamma   90.00
#
_symmetry.space_group_name_H-M   'P 1'
#
loop_
_entity.id
_entity.type
_entity.pdbx_description
1 polymer ?
#
loop_
_entity_poly.entity_id
_entity_poly.type
_entity_poly.pdbx_seq_one_letter_code
_entity_poly.pdbx_strand_id
1 'polypeptide(L)'
;LENVRLASDLAIRAAAFAGSISDGEVFIKTSTGKVSPAATMPVTLVMLESIREYYEETGVRIGMKPAGGIRFAKQALHYLVMVKETLGEDWLTPQLFRFGASSLANDVLRQIVRQHTGCYAATYDFSEA
;
A
#
# COMPACT_ATOMS: atom_id res chain seq x y z
N LEU A 1 0.52 -17.54 -4.58
CA LEU A 1 0.90 -16.29 -5.26
C LEU A 1 0.35 -16.20 -6.69
N GLU A 2 0.20 -17.30 -7.38
CA GLU A 2 -0.43 -17.32 -8.73
C GLU A 2 -1.87 -16.81 -8.69
N ASN A 3 -2.63 -17.18 -7.65
CA ASN A 3 -3.99 -16.68 -7.47
C ASN A 3 -4.03 -15.18 -7.18
N VAL A 4 -3.05 -14.66 -6.45
CA VAL A 4 -2.92 -13.21 -6.20
C VAL A 4 -2.67 -12.48 -7.51
N ARG A 5 -1.79 -13.01 -8.36
CA ARG A 5 -1.50 -12.42 -9.65
C ARG A 5 -2.73 -12.39 -10.55
N LEU A 6 -3.41 -13.51 -10.67
CA LEU A 6 -4.62 -13.63 -11.47
C LEU A 6 -5.71 -12.69 -10.97
N ALA A 7 -5.96 -12.66 -9.66
CA ALA A 7 -6.96 -11.77 -9.07
C ALA A 7 -6.65 -10.30 -9.32
N SER A 8 -5.37 -9.90 -9.18
CA SER A 8 -4.92 -8.53 -9.44
C SER A 8 -5.14 -8.13 -10.90
N ASP A 9 -4.72 -8.98 -11.82
CA ASP A 9 -4.88 -8.72 -13.26
C ASP A 9 -6.37 -8.62 -13.64
N LEU A 10 -7.20 -9.52 -13.12
CA LEU A 10 -8.63 -9.51 -13.38
C LEU A 10 -9.32 -8.28 -12.81
N ALA A 11 -8.94 -7.87 -11.60
CA ALA A 11 -9.51 -6.67 -10.95
C ALA A 11 -9.19 -5.41 -11.74
N ILE A 12 -7.96 -5.24 -12.18
CA ILE A 12 -7.53 -4.09 -12.97
C ILE A 12 -8.25 -4.07 -14.32
N ARG A 13 -8.31 -5.20 -15.00
CA ARG A 13 -8.97 -5.30 -16.32
C ARG A 13 -10.48 -5.12 -16.22
N ALA A 14 -11.10 -5.59 -15.15
CA ALA A 14 -12.52 -5.38 -14.91
C ALA A 14 -12.84 -3.89 -14.71
N ALA A 15 -12.02 -3.19 -13.93
CA ALA A 15 -12.16 -1.75 -13.74
C ALA A 15 -11.97 -0.99 -15.05
N ALA A 16 -10.99 -1.36 -15.86
CA ALA A 16 -10.75 -0.77 -17.17
C ALA A 16 -11.88 -1.03 -18.16
N PHE A 17 -12.48 -2.22 -18.10
CA PHE A 17 -13.61 -2.59 -18.95
C PHE A 17 -14.87 -1.79 -18.63
N ALA A 18 -15.09 -1.44 -17.36
CA ALA A 18 -16.24 -0.66 -16.92
C ALA A 18 -16.24 0.79 -17.43
N GLY A 19 -15.09 1.30 -17.89
CA GLY A 19 -14.95 2.64 -18.45
C GLY A 19 -13.49 3.05 -18.55
N SER A 20 -13.25 4.23 -19.12
CA SER A 20 -11.90 4.81 -19.12
C SER A 20 -11.46 5.11 -17.70
N ILE A 21 -10.24 4.73 -17.34
CA ILE A 21 -9.67 5.04 -16.03
C ILE A 21 -8.44 5.92 -16.20
N SER A 22 -8.30 6.88 -15.28
CA SER A 22 -7.16 7.79 -15.19
C SER A 22 -6.24 7.38 -14.05
N ASP A 23 -5.05 7.97 -14.02
CA ASP A 23 -4.08 7.71 -12.95
C ASP A 23 -4.69 7.95 -11.56
N GLY A 24 -4.56 6.98 -10.68
CA GLY A 24 -5.00 7.11 -9.30
C GLY A 24 -6.53 6.96 -9.06
N GLU A 25 -7.32 6.71 -10.10
CA GLU A 25 -8.75 6.47 -9.92
C GLU A 25 -9.06 5.11 -9.30
N VAL A 26 -8.23 4.11 -9.61
CA VAL A 26 -8.43 2.73 -9.18
C VAL A 26 -7.27 2.31 -8.29
N PHE A 27 -7.59 1.70 -7.16
CA PHE A 27 -6.64 1.08 -6.25
C PHE A 27 -6.95 -0.40 -6.11
N ILE A 28 -5.91 -1.22 -6.08
CA ILE A 28 -6.04 -2.61 -5.62
C ILE A 28 -5.57 -2.70 -4.18
N LYS A 29 -6.21 -3.56 -3.41
CA LYS A 29 -6.03 -3.66 -1.96
C LYS A 29 -5.87 -5.13 -1.55
N THR A 30 -4.97 -5.41 -0.62
CA THR A 30 -4.67 -6.78 -0.19
C THR A 30 -5.77 -7.43 0.63
N SER A 31 -6.61 -6.65 1.33
CA SER A 31 -7.59 -7.19 2.26
C SER A 31 -8.83 -6.33 2.36
N THR A 32 -9.97 -6.99 2.56
CA THR A 32 -11.22 -6.35 2.95
C THR A 32 -11.41 -6.25 4.47
N GLY A 33 -10.38 -6.64 5.25
CA GLY A 33 -10.42 -6.64 6.72
C GLY A 33 -10.85 -7.95 7.35
N LYS A 34 -11.12 -8.98 6.54
CA LYS A 34 -11.60 -10.29 7.02
C LYS A 34 -10.51 -11.33 7.20
N VAL A 35 -9.32 -11.08 6.70
CA VAL A 35 -8.17 -11.99 6.79
C VAL A 35 -7.00 -11.23 7.40
N SER A 36 -6.26 -11.88 8.32
CA SER A 36 -5.09 -11.29 8.94
C SER A 36 -4.02 -12.36 9.19
N PRO A 37 -2.75 -12.11 8.86
CA PRO A 37 -2.26 -10.98 8.10
C PRO A 37 -2.64 -11.12 6.62
N ALA A 38 -3.04 -10.03 5.98
CA ALA A 38 -3.36 -10.03 4.55
C ALA A 38 -2.28 -9.34 3.73
N ALA A 39 -1.72 -8.24 4.21
CA ALA A 39 -0.57 -7.61 3.61
C ALA A 39 0.70 -8.36 4.02
N THR A 40 1.37 -8.95 3.05
CA THR A 40 2.70 -9.54 3.19
C THR A 40 3.59 -9.00 2.10
N MET A 41 4.91 -9.08 2.29
CA MET A 41 5.85 -8.61 1.27
C MET A 41 5.68 -9.37 -0.06
N PRO A 42 5.59 -10.72 -0.08
CA PRO A 42 5.40 -11.44 -1.35
C PRO A 42 4.09 -11.12 -2.04
N VAL A 43 2.97 -11.06 -1.32
CA VAL A 43 1.65 -10.73 -1.89
C VAL A 43 1.67 -9.32 -2.49
N THR A 44 2.20 -8.36 -1.75
CA THR A 44 2.28 -6.97 -2.20
C THR A 44 3.16 -6.85 -3.44
N LEU A 45 4.30 -7.52 -3.47
CA LEU A 45 5.19 -7.51 -4.64
C LEU A 45 4.49 -8.02 -5.90
N VAL A 46 3.77 -9.12 -5.81
CA VAL A 46 3.02 -9.66 -6.96
C VAL A 46 1.98 -8.67 -7.45
N MET A 47 1.28 -8.00 -6.55
CA MET A 47 0.30 -6.97 -6.90
C MET A 47 0.96 -5.76 -7.55
N LEU A 48 2.11 -5.32 -7.05
CA LEU A 48 2.87 -4.21 -7.66
C LEU A 48 3.38 -4.58 -9.06
N GLU A 49 3.76 -5.83 -9.28
CA GLU A 49 4.17 -6.30 -10.61
C GLU A 49 3.01 -6.27 -11.61
N SER A 50 1.79 -6.62 -11.17
CA SER A 50 0.59 -6.49 -12.00
C SER A 50 0.33 -5.03 -12.38
N ILE A 51 0.48 -4.11 -11.43
CA ILE A 51 0.36 -2.66 -11.67
C ILE A 51 1.40 -2.20 -12.69
N ARG A 52 2.64 -2.64 -12.54
CA ARG A 52 3.73 -2.28 -13.44
C ARG A 52 3.45 -2.74 -14.87
N GLU A 53 3.02 -3.98 -15.05
CA GLU A 53 2.71 -4.51 -16.37
C GLU A 53 1.56 -3.75 -17.03
N TYR A 54 0.51 -3.44 -16.27
CA TYR A 54 -0.60 -2.65 -16.80
C TYR A 54 -0.17 -1.25 -17.21
N TYR A 55 0.71 -0.61 -16.43
CA TYR A 55 1.28 0.69 -16.76
C TYR A 55 2.13 0.62 -18.04
N GLU A 56 2.95 -0.41 -18.17
CA GLU A 56 3.77 -0.62 -19.38
C GLU A 56 2.92 -0.81 -20.64
N GLU A 57 1.76 -1.47 -20.50
CA GLU A 57 0.85 -1.72 -21.62
C GLU A 57 0.00 -0.50 -21.99
N THR A 58 -0.46 0.25 -21.01
CA THR A 58 -1.51 1.27 -21.21
C THR A 58 -1.10 2.70 -20.85
N GLY A 59 -0.04 2.88 -20.07
CA GLY A 59 0.36 4.17 -19.54
C GLY A 59 -0.49 4.64 -18.36
N VAL A 60 -1.46 3.85 -17.90
CA VAL A 60 -2.32 4.21 -16.77
C VAL A 60 -1.72 3.69 -15.47
N ARG A 61 -1.68 4.55 -14.45
CA ARG A 61 -1.17 4.25 -13.12
C ARG A 61 -2.29 3.81 -12.19
N ILE A 62 -2.24 2.54 -11.81
CA ILE A 62 -3.13 1.96 -10.80
C ILE A 62 -2.50 2.13 -9.43
N GLY A 63 -3.29 2.55 -8.44
CA GLY A 63 -2.82 2.70 -7.07
C GLY A 63 -2.78 1.38 -6.31
N MET A 64 -2.00 1.37 -5.24
CA MET A 64 -1.86 0.20 -4.36
C MET A 64 -2.16 0.59 -2.91
N LYS A 65 -2.94 -0.26 -2.23
CA LYS A 65 -3.24 -0.07 -0.80
C LYS A 65 -3.01 -1.37 -0.03
N PRO A 66 -1.79 -1.66 0.44
CA PRO A 66 -1.57 -2.80 1.32
C PRO A 66 -2.30 -2.58 2.63
N ALA A 67 -3.02 -3.59 3.09
CA ALA A 67 -3.85 -3.55 4.29
C ALA A 67 -3.89 -4.91 4.96
N GLY A 68 -3.93 -4.91 6.29
CA GLY A 68 -4.00 -6.11 7.12
C GLY A 68 -2.66 -6.50 7.71
N GLY A 69 -2.43 -6.13 8.97
CA GLY A 69 -1.24 -6.49 9.73
C GLY A 69 -0.10 -5.49 9.72
N ILE A 70 -0.26 -4.33 9.10
CA ILE A 70 0.76 -3.28 9.09
C ILE A 70 0.50 -2.35 10.27
N ARG A 71 1.39 -2.36 11.27
CA ARG A 71 1.20 -1.65 12.55
C ARG A 71 2.34 -0.70 12.90
N PHE A 72 3.53 -0.93 12.36
CA PHE A 72 4.74 -0.23 12.77
C PHE A 72 5.39 0.51 11.61
N ALA A 73 5.99 1.65 11.91
CA ALA A 73 6.68 2.49 10.94
C ALA A 73 7.76 1.71 10.16
N LYS A 74 8.48 0.82 10.84
CA LYS A 74 9.51 -0.02 10.21
C LYS A 74 8.92 -0.90 9.10
N GLN A 75 7.76 -1.51 9.33
CA GLN A 75 7.06 -2.30 8.31
C GLN A 75 6.68 -1.42 7.12
N ALA A 76 6.12 -0.24 7.41
CA ALA A 76 5.72 0.71 6.37
C ALA A 76 6.90 1.12 5.49
N LEU A 77 8.07 1.38 6.09
CA LEU A 77 9.29 1.71 5.34
C LEU A 77 9.70 0.60 4.39
N HIS A 78 9.59 -0.66 4.79
CA HIS A 78 9.88 -1.80 3.91
C HIS A 78 8.96 -1.81 2.69
N TYR A 79 7.67 -1.51 2.87
CA TYR A 79 6.73 -1.41 1.75
C TYR A 79 7.06 -0.23 0.82
N LEU A 80 7.44 0.91 1.39
CA LEU A 80 7.83 2.07 0.59
C LEU A 80 9.07 1.78 -0.27
N VAL A 81 10.07 1.10 0.29
CA VAL A 81 11.25 0.67 -0.46
C VAL A 81 10.84 -0.27 -1.60
N MET A 82 9.96 -1.23 -1.33
CA MET A 82 9.47 -2.15 -2.35
C MET A 82 8.75 -1.40 -3.49
N VAL A 83 7.90 -0.44 -3.16
CA VAL A 83 7.21 0.39 -4.17
C VAL A 83 8.23 1.15 -5.02
N LYS A 84 9.20 1.78 -4.40
CA LYS A 84 10.25 2.52 -5.11
C LYS A 84 11.03 1.62 -6.06
N GLU A 85 11.43 0.44 -5.61
CA GLU A 85 12.20 -0.50 -6.43
C GLU A 85 11.38 -1.13 -7.56
N THR A 86 10.09 -1.33 -7.36
CA THR A 86 9.22 -1.99 -8.35
C THR A 86 8.62 -1.01 -9.34
N LEU A 87 8.12 0.12 -8.87
CA LEU A 87 7.34 1.08 -9.67
C LEU A 87 8.03 2.43 -9.86
N GLY A 88 8.98 2.79 -8.99
CA GLY A 88 9.65 4.07 -9.00
C GLY A 88 9.04 5.09 -8.05
N GLU A 89 9.72 6.22 -7.91
CA GLU A 89 9.34 7.28 -6.96
C GLU A 89 8.00 7.93 -7.28
N ASP A 90 7.56 7.89 -8.53
CA ASP A 90 6.30 8.49 -8.96
C ASP A 90 5.08 7.91 -8.24
N TRP A 91 5.18 6.66 -7.75
CA TRP A 91 4.12 6.02 -6.95
C TRP A 91 4.15 6.40 -5.48
N LEU A 92 5.21 7.03 -4.98
CA LEU A 92 5.34 7.42 -3.57
C LEU A 92 4.57 8.71 -3.27
N THR A 93 3.29 8.71 -3.61
CA THR A 93 2.36 9.83 -3.36
C THR A 93 1.04 9.28 -2.84
N PRO A 94 0.27 10.06 -2.06
CA PRO A 94 -1.05 9.61 -1.58
C PRO A 94 -2.05 9.31 -2.70
N GLN A 95 -1.81 9.82 -3.90
CA GLN A 95 -2.64 9.57 -5.07
C GLN A 95 -2.47 8.16 -5.62
N LEU A 96 -1.33 7.51 -5.36
CA LEU A 96 -1.00 6.21 -5.94
C LEU A 96 -0.64 5.13 -4.92
N PHE A 97 -0.31 5.51 -3.69
CA PHE A 97 0.05 4.55 -2.64
C PHE A 97 -0.49 4.97 -1.29
N ARG A 98 -1.15 4.02 -0.60
CA ARG A 98 -1.74 4.24 0.72
C ARG A 98 -1.62 2.99 1.56
N PHE A 99 -1.56 3.16 2.88
CA PHE A 99 -1.66 2.05 3.82
C PHE A 99 -3.08 1.95 4.36
N GLY A 100 -3.61 0.73 4.43
CA GLY A 100 -4.86 0.46 5.13
C GLY A 100 -4.56 -0.06 6.54
N ALA A 101 -4.44 0.87 7.51
CA ALA A 101 -4.06 0.55 8.87
C ALA A 101 -4.70 1.54 9.85
N SER A 102 -5.03 1.07 11.06
CA SER A 102 -5.63 1.92 12.10
C SER A 102 -4.59 2.48 13.08
N SER A 103 -3.59 1.68 13.47
CA SER A 103 -2.62 2.07 14.50
C SER A 103 -1.29 2.59 13.95
N LEU A 104 -1.04 2.43 12.66
CA LEU A 104 0.23 2.79 12.04
C LEU A 104 0.56 4.28 12.21
N ALA A 105 -0.43 5.16 12.02
CA ALA A 105 -0.22 6.60 12.12
C ALA A 105 0.30 7.00 13.52
N ASN A 106 -0.23 6.39 14.57
CA ASN A 106 0.23 6.64 15.93
C ASN A 106 1.67 6.17 16.15
N ASP A 107 2.05 5.03 15.59
CA ASP A 107 3.43 4.57 15.67
C ASP A 107 4.39 5.51 14.91
N VAL A 108 4.00 5.98 13.73
CA VAL A 108 4.79 6.94 12.96
C VAL A 108 4.99 8.24 13.77
N LEU A 109 3.92 8.75 14.38
CA LEU A 109 4.01 9.93 15.24
C LEU A 109 4.95 9.71 16.42
N ARG A 110 4.89 8.54 17.05
CA ARG A 110 5.80 8.17 18.15
C ARG A 110 7.27 8.15 17.70
N GLN A 111 7.54 7.63 16.50
CA GLN A 111 8.89 7.64 15.94
C GLN A 111 9.38 9.06 15.65
N ILE A 112 8.52 9.93 15.15
CA ILE A 112 8.86 11.34 14.90
C ILE A 112 9.17 12.04 16.23
N VAL A 113 8.35 11.84 17.25
CA VAL A 113 8.59 12.41 18.58
C VAL A 113 9.92 11.91 19.16
N ARG A 114 10.20 10.63 19.02
CA ARG A 114 11.48 10.06 19.45
C ARG A 114 12.68 10.72 18.77
N GLN A 115 12.60 10.96 17.48
CA GLN A 115 13.68 11.62 16.74
C GLN A 115 13.95 13.05 17.25
N HIS A 116 12.90 13.76 17.67
CA HIS A 116 13.03 15.13 18.16
C HIS A 116 13.39 15.23 19.65
N THR A 117 12.89 14.31 20.47
CA THR A 117 13.03 14.39 21.93
C THR A 117 13.93 13.30 22.53
N GLY A 118 14.28 12.26 21.75
CA GLY A 118 15.03 11.11 22.25
C GLY A 118 14.19 10.11 23.06
N CYS A 119 12.90 10.38 23.28
CA CYS A 119 11.99 9.53 24.06
C CYS A 119 10.76 9.15 23.26
N TYR A 120 10.26 7.92 23.46
CA TYR A 120 8.97 7.53 22.91
C TYR A 120 7.82 8.18 23.68
N ALA A 121 6.83 8.66 22.93
CA ALA A 121 5.55 9.06 23.52
C ALA A 121 4.76 7.83 23.96
N ALA A 122 3.91 7.98 24.96
CA ALA A 122 3.00 6.94 25.39
C ALA A 122 1.85 6.77 24.37
N THR A 123 1.25 5.58 24.32
CA THR A 123 0.16 5.33 23.39
C THR A 123 -1.06 6.21 23.62
N TYR A 124 -1.30 6.64 24.88
CA TYR A 124 -2.42 7.52 25.21
C TYR A 124 -2.21 8.98 24.81
N ASP A 125 -0.99 9.38 24.38
CA ASP A 125 -0.71 10.74 23.88
C ASP A 125 -1.32 10.97 22.49
N PHE A 126 -1.74 9.90 21.79
CA PHE A 126 -2.34 9.96 20.47
C PHE A 126 -3.64 9.16 20.45
N SER A 127 -4.64 9.66 19.70
CA SER A 127 -5.86 8.90 19.49
C SER A 127 -5.69 7.96 18.29
N GLU A 128 -6.23 6.75 18.39
CA GLU A 128 -6.28 5.81 17.26
C GLU A 128 -7.44 6.18 16.34
N ALA A 129 -7.12 6.19 15.06
CA ALA A 129 -8.11 6.47 14.03
C ALA A 129 -8.93 5.24 13.66
#